data_77dc59fad7f4c230eaa29ca1929fbfab
#
_entry.id   77dc59fad7f4c230eaa29ca1929fbfab
#
_cell.length_a   1.000
_cell.length_b   1.000
_cell.length_c   1.000
_cell.angle_alpha   90.00
_cell.angle_beta   90.00
_cell.angle_gamma   90.00
#
_symmetry.space_group_name_H-M   'P 1'
#
loop_
_entity.id
_entity.type
_entity.pdbx_description
1 polymer ?
#
loop_
_entity_poly.entity_id
_entity_poly.type
_entity_poly.pdbx_seq_one_letter_code
_entity_poly.pdbx_strand_id
1 'polypeptide(L)' 'MRKIKYSRDVDALLVELSDKPIDYAEEEGQIIIHFSKDGQPVLLEILDAKDFILNSLSSVVKEKEIAIP' A
#
# COMPACT_ATOMS: atom_id res chain seq x y z
N MET A 1 -1.82 16.44 0.50
CA MET A 1 -0.40 16.06 0.50
C MET A 1 -0.23 14.57 0.69
N ARG A 2 0.59 13.96 -0.12
CA ARG A 2 0.82 12.51 -0.04
C ARG A 2 1.83 12.18 1.05
N LYS A 3 1.55 11.16 1.80
CA LYS A 3 2.39 10.76 2.91
C LYS A 3 2.42 9.24 3.01
N ILE A 4 3.60 8.68 3.26
CA ILE A 4 3.77 7.25 3.45
C ILE A 4 4.24 7.01 4.88
N LYS A 5 3.60 6.08 5.56
CA LYS A 5 3.87 5.77 6.94
C LYS A 5 3.90 4.26 7.14
N TYR A 6 4.90 3.77 7.83
CA TYR A 6 5.00 2.35 8.15
C TYR A 6 4.77 2.13 9.64
N SER A 7 3.86 1.23 9.99
CA SER A 7 3.59 0.85 11.37
C SER A 7 4.29 -0.49 11.66
N ARG A 8 5.35 -0.43 12.45
CA ARG A 8 6.14 -1.64 12.81
C ARG A 8 5.34 -2.62 13.64
N ASP A 9 4.48 -2.12 14.52
CA ASP A 9 3.73 -2.95 15.46
C ASP A 9 2.81 -3.95 14.75
N VAL A 10 2.22 -3.54 13.66
CA VAL A 10 1.27 -4.37 12.91
C VAL A 10 1.75 -4.69 11.51
N ASP A 11 2.96 -4.29 11.16
CA ASP A 11 3.54 -4.51 9.82
C ASP A 11 2.60 -4.04 8.71
N ALA A 12 2.14 -2.81 8.82
CA ALA A 12 1.24 -2.21 7.85
C ALA A 12 1.84 -0.95 7.25
N LEU A 13 1.70 -0.80 5.94
CA LEU A 13 2.11 0.39 5.24
C LEU A 13 0.89 1.23 4.92
N LEU A 14 0.93 2.50 5.29
CA LEU A 14 -0.16 3.43 5.07
C LEU A 14 0.28 4.49 4.07
N VAL A 15 -0.48 4.63 2.99
CA VAL A 15 -0.19 5.62 1.95
C VAL A 15 -1.37 6.60 1.90
N GLU A 16 -1.14 7.81 2.35
CA GLU A 16 -2.16 8.86 2.30
C GLU A 16 -2.12 9.52 0.94
N LEU A 17 -3.24 9.46 0.24
CA LEU A 17 -3.36 10.00 -1.12
C LEU A 17 -4.08 11.34 -1.16
N SER A 18 -4.89 11.60 -0.14
CA SER A 18 -5.74 12.79 -0.08
C SER A 18 -6.09 13.05 1.38
N ASP A 19 -6.47 14.26 1.71
CA ASP A 19 -6.96 14.59 3.05
C ASP A 19 -8.49 14.70 3.11
N LYS A 20 -9.18 14.17 2.10
CA LYS A 20 -10.63 14.09 2.11
C LYS A 20 -11.10 13.11 3.19
N PRO A 21 -12.29 13.31 3.75
CA PRO A 21 -12.85 12.36 4.71
C PRO A 21 -13.09 11.00 4.08
N ILE A 22 -12.83 9.95 4.87
CA ILE A 22 -13.06 8.57 4.43
C ILE A 22 -14.54 8.24 4.61
N ASP A 23 -15.15 7.67 3.59
CA ASP A 23 -16.55 7.26 3.62
C ASP A 23 -16.70 5.74 3.68
N TYR A 24 -15.95 5.03 2.85
CA TYR A 24 -16.04 3.56 2.79
C TYR A 24 -14.68 2.97 2.40
N ALA A 25 -14.56 1.65 2.53
CA ALA A 25 -13.33 0.95 2.21
C ALA A 25 -13.64 -0.34 1.45
N GLU A 26 -12.70 -0.75 0.61
CA GLU A 26 -12.77 -2.02 -0.11
C GLU A 26 -11.48 -2.79 0.15
N GLU A 27 -11.62 -4.08 0.37
CA GLU A 27 -10.49 -4.98 0.58
C GLU A 27 -10.20 -5.79 -0.66
N GLU A 28 -8.92 -5.88 -0.99
CA GLU A 28 -8.44 -6.68 -2.12
C GLU A 28 -7.18 -7.41 -1.65
N GLY A 29 -7.35 -8.66 -1.22
CA GLY A 29 -6.25 -9.42 -0.64
C GLY A 29 -5.70 -8.74 0.60
N GLN A 30 -4.43 -8.37 0.59
CA GLN A 30 -3.80 -7.70 1.71
C GLN A 30 -3.82 -6.17 1.61
N ILE A 31 -4.55 -5.64 0.64
CA ILE A 31 -4.67 -4.20 0.43
C ILE A 31 -6.08 -3.74 0.80
N ILE A 32 -6.16 -2.67 1.58
CA ILE A 32 -7.43 -2.03 1.92
C ILE A 32 -7.37 -0.62 1.35
N ILE A 33 -8.33 -0.28 0.50
CA ILE A 33 -8.40 1.06 -0.09
C ILE A 33 -9.58 1.80 0.52
N HIS A 34 -9.28 2.95 1.12
CA HIS A 34 -10.31 3.81 1.72
C HIS A 34 -10.67 4.91 0.74
N PHE A 35 -11.95 5.10 0.53
CA PHE A 35 -12.48 6.05 -0.45
C PHE A 35 -13.26 7.17 0.21
N SER A 36 -13.27 8.32 -0.44
CA SER A 36 -14.14 9.42 -0.07
C SER A 36 -15.56 9.17 -0.61
N LYS A 37 -16.47 10.01 -0.20
CA LYS A 37 -17.87 9.92 -0.62
C LYS A 37 -18.05 9.97 -2.14
N ASP A 38 -17.20 10.73 -2.82
CA ASP A 38 -17.26 10.87 -4.28
C ASP A 38 -16.42 9.80 -5.01
N GLY A 39 -15.97 8.76 -4.31
CA GLY A 39 -15.27 7.63 -4.92
C GLY A 39 -13.81 7.85 -5.20
N GLN A 40 -13.19 8.88 -4.61
CA GLN A 40 -11.76 9.12 -4.76
C GLN A 40 -10.97 8.34 -3.71
N PRO A 41 -9.85 7.70 -4.07
CA PRO A 41 -9.03 7.01 -3.08
C PRO A 41 -8.36 8.01 -2.14
N VAL A 42 -8.48 7.76 -0.84
CA VAL A 42 -7.97 8.65 0.20
C VAL A 42 -6.78 8.04 0.91
N LEU A 43 -6.88 6.76 1.26
CA LEU A 43 -5.86 6.07 2.03
C LEU A 43 -5.73 4.64 1.55
N LEU A 44 -4.50 4.20 1.42
CA LEU A 44 -4.18 2.83 1.05
C LEU A 44 -3.50 2.17 2.25
N GLU A 45 -4.02 1.03 2.70
CA GLU A 45 -3.38 0.23 3.74
C GLU A 45 -2.89 -1.07 3.14
N ILE A 46 -1.63 -1.39 3.38
CA ILE A 46 -1.05 -2.64 2.91
C ILE A 46 -0.67 -3.45 4.15
N LEU A 47 -1.35 -4.57 4.34
CA LEU A 47 -1.11 -5.47 5.46
C LEU A 47 0.02 -6.43 5.11
N ASP A 48 0.72 -6.94 6.11
CA ASP A 48 1.89 -7.79 5.91
C ASP A 48 2.85 -7.13 4.91
N ALA A 49 3.17 -5.88 5.18
CA ALA A 49 3.88 -5.02 4.25
C ALA A 49 5.25 -5.54 3.86
N LYS A 50 5.98 -6.18 4.79
CA LYS A 50 7.29 -6.74 4.49
C LYS A 50 7.22 -7.80 3.41
N ASP A 51 6.28 -8.73 3.54
CA ASP A 51 6.08 -9.79 2.55
C ASP A 51 5.66 -9.23 1.21
N PHE A 52 4.76 -8.25 1.24
CA PHE A 52 4.30 -7.57 0.03
C PHE A 52 5.46 -6.95 -0.73
N ILE A 53 6.32 -6.23 -0.03
CA ILE A 53 7.47 -5.56 -0.62
C ILE A 53 8.47 -6.58 -1.18
N LEU A 54 8.78 -7.62 -0.40
CA LEU A 54 9.72 -8.66 -0.83
C LEU A 54 9.22 -9.39 -2.07
N ASN A 55 7.94 -9.74 -2.10
CA ASN A 55 7.35 -10.41 -3.24
C ASN A 55 7.38 -9.51 -4.49
N SER A 56 7.08 -8.23 -4.31
CA SER A 56 7.10 -7.28 -5.41
C SER A 56 8.50 -7.10 -5.98
N LEU A 57 9.51 -6.99 -5.11
CA LEU A 57 10.91 -6.87 -5.53
C LEU A 57 11.39 -8.14 -6.21
N SER A 58 11.05 -9.32 -5.68
CA SER A 58 11.41 -10.60 -6.29
C SER A 58 10.89 -10.71 -7.71
N SER A 59 9.65 -10.28 -7.91
CA SER A 59 9.01 -10.29 -9.22
C SER A 59 9.77 -9.40 -10.21
N VAL A 60 10.13 -8.20 -9.77
CA VAL A 60 10.87 -7.23 -10.59
C VAL A 60 12.26 -7.76 -10.95
N VAL A 61 12.96 -8.31 -9.95
CA VAL A 61 14.32 -8.85 -10.16
C VAL A 61 14.30 -9.99 -11.18
N LYS A 62 13.36 -10.91 -11.05
CA LYS A 62 13.22 -12.04 -11.98
C LYS A 62 12.95 -11.56 -13.40
N GLU A 63 12.05 -10.62 -13.53
CA GLU A 63 11.60 -10.11 -14.81
C GLU A 63 12.67 -9.30 -15.53
N LYS A 64 13.39 -8.48 -14.78
CA LYS A 64 14.38 -7.55 -15.34
C LYS A 64 15.80 -8.09 -15.35
N GLU A 65 16.03 -9.23 -14.73
CA GLU A 65 17.37 -9.82 -14.59
C GLU A 65 18.37 -8.79 -14.03
N ILE A 66 17.92 -8.06 -13.01
CA ILE A 66 18.76 -7.03 -12.41
C ILE A 66 19.88 -7.68 -11.61
N ALA A 67 21.12 -7.34 -11.98
CA ALA A 67 22.27 -7.78 -11.21
C ALA A 67 22.38 -6.88 -9.96
N ILE A 68 22.36 -7.51 -8.79
CA ILE A 68 22.52 -6.81 -7.53
C ILE A 68 23.95 -7.02 -7.07
N PRO A 69 24.73 -5.95 -6.93
CA PRO A 69 26.14 -6.08 -6.51
C PRO A 69 26.28 -6.57 -5.08
#